data_d92ea7353aae4df02ddbe573f4a71999
#
_entry.id   d92ea7353aae4df02ddbe573f4a71999
#
_cell.length_a   1.000
_cell.length_b   1.000
_cell.length_c   1.000
_cell.angle_alpha   90.00
_cell.angle_beta   90.00
_cell.angle_gamma   90.00
#
_symmetry.space_group_name_H-M   'P 1'
#
loop_
_entity.id
_entity.type
_entity.pdbx_description
1 polymer ?
#
loop_
_entity_poly.entity_id
_entity_poly.type
_entity_poly.pdbx_seq_one_letter_code
_entity_poly.pdbx_strand_id
1 'polypeptide(L)'
;ASQVTILREVERLGGLTICHSVSDIRNAFEKGKIAAIFHIEGAEAIDPDLHMLEVLHSAGLRSIGPVWSRPTIFGEGVPFSFPSTPDIGSGLTELGIALVKRCNELNIMIDLSHLNEAGFWDVARHSNAPLVATHSNAHSITLHSRNLTDKQLRAIADSDGMVGLNFAAAFLREDGKMLADVPLSQMLKHLDYLLEILGEDLSLIHI
;
A
#
# COMPACT_ATOMS: atom_id res chain seq x y z
N ALA A 1 5.97 8.60 17.43
CA ALA A 1 7.12 8.23 18.28
C ALA A 1 6.87 6.89 19.00
N SER A 2 5.79 6.73 19.77
CA SER A 2 5.55 5.55 20.61
C SER A 2 5.53 4.22 19.82
N GLN A 3 4.87 4.17 18.65
CA GLN A 3 4.83 2.98 17.81
C GLN A 3 6.22 2.56 17.29
N VAL A 4 7.04 3.54 16.91
CA VAL A 4 8.43 3.29 16.48
C VAL A 4 9.25 2.70 17.63
N THR A 5 9.07 3.25 18.85
CA THR A 5 9.75 2.74 20.05
C THR A 5 9.34 1.31 20.36
N ILE A 6 8.04 0.99 20.26
CA ILE A 6 7.53 -0.37 20.48
C ILE A 6 8.11 -1.34 19.42
N LEU A 7 8.12 -0.97 18.14
CA LEU A 7 8.69 -1.78 17.07
C LEU A 7 10.18 -2.11 17.35
N ARG A 8 10.96 -1.11 17.73
CA ARG A 8 12.37 -1.29 18.10
C ARG A 8 12.57 -2.13 19.36
N GLU A 9 11.67 -2.03 20.33
CA GLU A 9 11.71 -2.86 21.53
C GLU A 9 11.44 -4.33 21.22
N VAL A 10 10.46 -4.62 20.34
CA VAL A 10 10.19 -5.99 19.87
C VAL A 10 11.40 -6.56 19.12
N GLU A 11 12.09 -5.75 18.30
CA GLU A 11 13.34 -6.15 17.65
C GLU A 11 14.43 -6.46 18.68
N ARG A 12 14.64 -5.58 19.66
CA ARG A 12 15.63 -5.76 20.73
C ARG A 12 15.40 -7.01 21.56
N LEU A 13 14.14 -7.39 21.76
CA LEU A 13 13.73 -8.64 22.43
C LEU A 13 13.87 -9.88 21.53
N GLY A 14 14.27 -9.70 20.26
CA GLY A 14 14.51 -10.79 19.32
C GLY A 14 13.27 -11.32 18.61
N GLY A 15 12.10 -10.67 18.75
CA GLY A 15 10.84 -11.09 18.14
C GLY A 15 10.78 -10.91 16.63
N LEU A 16 11.53 -9.94 16.09
CA LEU A 16 11.61 -9.65 14.66
C LEU A 16 12.96 -9.01 14.30
N THR A 17 13.17 -8.77 13.01
CA THR A 17 14.26 -7.94 12.48
C THR A 17 13.65 -6.84 11.62
N ILE A 18 13.93 -5.58 11.95
CA ILE A 18 13.55 -4.44 11.09
C ILE A 18 14.48 -4.43 9.88
N CYS A 19 13.92 -4.62 8.69
CA CYS A 19 14.66 -4.76 7.45
C CYS A 19 14.70 -3.42 6.71
N HIS A 20 15.91 -3.01 6.32
CA HIS A 20 16.17 -1.81 5.54
C HIS A 20 16.53 -2.13 4.08
N SER A 21 16.78 -3.39 3.77
CA SER A 21 17.20 -3.89 2.46
C SER A 21 16.68 -5.31 2.21
N VAL A 22 16.71 -5.74 0.94
CA VAL A 22 16.38 -7.12 0.55
C VAL A 22 17.33 -8.13 1.21
N SER A 23 18.60 -7.77 1.40
CA SER A 23 19.56 -8.62 2.10
C SER A 23 19.18 -8.83 3.57
N ASP A 24 18.63 -7.81 4.24
CA ASP A 24 18.15 -7.97 5.62
C ASP A 24 16.96 -8.93 5.69
N ILE A 25 16.05 -8.86 4.72
CA ILE A 25 14.90 -9.78 4.63
C ILE A 25 15.39 -11.22 4.47
N ARG A 26 16.30 -11.47 3.52
CA ARG A 26 16.87 -12.80 3.30
C ARG A 26 17.61 -13.33 4.54
N ASN A 27 18.43 -12.49 5.16
CA ASN A 27 19.15 -12.85 6.39
C ASN A 27 18.19 -13.14 7.56
N ALA A 28 17.05 -12.44 7.66
CA ALA A 28 16.05 -12.69 8.68
C ALA A 28 15.42 -14.10 8.48
N PHE A 29 15.04 -14.43 7.24
CA PHE A 29 14.50 -15.75 6.91
C PHE A 29 15.50 -16.87 7.17
N GLU A 30 16.76 -16.73 6.76
CA GLU A 30 17.82 -17.71 7.03
C GLU A 30 18.03 -17.97 8.52
N LYS A 31 17.80 -16.95 9.36
CA LYS A 31 17.89 -17.04 10.82
C LYS A 31 16.58 -17.46 11.50
N GLY A 32 15.53 -17.77 10.74
CA GLY A 32 14.21 -18.13 11.27
C GLY A 32 13.55 -16.98 12.04
N LYS A 33 13.84 -15.72 11.70
CA LYS A 33 13.25 -14.52 12.30
C LYS A 33 12.18 -13.94 11.40
N ILE A 34 11.23 -13.22 12.00
CA ILE A 34 10.25 -12.43 11.26
C ILE A 34 10.97 -11.22 10.65
N ALA A 35 10.92 -11.11 9.33
CA ALA A 35 11.36 -9.91 8.61
C ALA A 35 10.25 -8.85 8.66
N ALA A 36 10.55 -7.67 9.22
CA ALA A 36 9.59 -6.57 9.34
C ALA A 36 10.04 -5.36 8.54
N ILE A 37 9.16 -4.83 7.70
CA ILE A 37 9.35 -3.55 7.02
C ILE A 37 8.58 -2.48 7.80
N PHE A 38 9.27 -1.43 8.24
CA PHE A 38 8.61 -0.31 8.89
C PHE A 38 7.82 0.48 7.85
N HIS A 39 6.49 0.45 7.98
CA HIS A 39 5.51 1.12 7.13
C HIS A 39 4.67 2.12 7.94
N ILE A 40 4.24 3.19 7.29
CA ILE A 40 3.22 4.12 7.81
C ILE A 40 2.06 4.17 6.83
N GLU A 41 0.86 3.85 7.31
CA GLU A 41 -0.38 3.93 6.56
C GLU A 41 -1.07 5.27 6.85
N GLY A 42 -0.98 6.20 5.89
CA GLY A 42 -1.39 7.60 6.05
C GLY A 42 -0.25 8.49 6.55
N ALA A 43 0.03 9.54 5.79
CA ALA A 43 1.18 10.42 6.01
C ALA A 43 0.88 11.61 6.94
N GLU A 44 -0.13 11.52 7.83
CA GLU A 44 -0.52 12.61 8.74
C GLU A 44 0.59 13.03 9.71
N ALA A 45 1.57 12.15 9.95
CA ALA A 45 2.70 12.47 10.81
C ALA A 45 3.81 13.26 10.11
N ILE A 46 3.73 13.40 8.78
CA ILE A 46 4.73 14.10 7.96
C ILE A 46 4.33 15.57 7.85
N ASP A 47 5.28 16.46 8.13
CA ASP A 47 5.13 17.91 8.03
C ASP A 47 5.29 18.38 6.55
N PRO A 48 4.79 19.60 6.22
CA PRO A 48 4.90 20.13 4.85
C PRO A 48 6.34 20.27 4.33
N ASP A 49 7.31 20.44 5.22
CA ASP A 49 8.73 20.57 4.87
C ASP A 49 9.43 19.21 4.77
N LEU A 50 8.70 18.10 4.99
CA LEU A 50 9.16 16.71 4.95
C LEU A 50 10.28 16.37 5.95
N HIS A 51 10.50 17.20 6.97
CA HIS A 51 11.54 16.94 7.98
C HIS A 51 11.26 15.66 8.77
N MET A 52 9.99 15.38 9.09
CA MET A 52 9.62 14.15 9.79
C MET A 52 9.83 12.91 8.93
N LEU A 53 9.73 13.01 7.59
CA LEU A 53 10.06 11.92 6.69
C LEU A 53 11.54 11.50 6.83
N GLU A 54 12.46 12.47 6.91
CA GLU A 54 13.89 12.23 7.12
C GLU A 54 14.15 11.53 8.47
N VAL A 55 13.49 12.02 9.53
CA VAL A 55 13.61 11.45 10.88
C VAL A 55 13.12 10.01 10.89
N LEU A 56 11.96 9.74 10.28
CA LEU A 56 11.40 8.40 10.23
C LEU A 56 12.19 7.46 9.31
N HIS A 57 12.73 7.95 8.19
CA HIS A 57 13.64 7.20 7.34
C HIS A 57 14.90 6.78 8.13
N SER A 58 15.49 7.72 8.88
CA SER A 58 16.62 7.43 9.77
C SER A 58 16.26 6.44 10.88
N ALA A 59 14.99 6.41 11.31
CA ALA A 59 14.46 5.44 12.26
C ALA A 59 14.15 4.07 11.63
N GLY A 60 14.25 3.93 10.30
CA GLY A 60 14.08 2.68 9.58
C GLY A 60 12.86 2.59 8.67
N LEU A 61 12.10 3.69 8.46
CA LEU A 61 10.96 3.71 7.53
C LEU A 61 11.42 3.35 6.11
N ARG A 62 10.71 2.41 5.48
CA ARG A 62 10.97 1.99 4.09
C ARG A 62 9.71 1.90 3.23
N SER A 63 8.54 2.18 3.81
CA SER A 63 7.28 2.19 3.09
C SER A 63 6.31 3.22 3.69
N ILE A 64 5.54 3.90 2.84
CA ILE A 64 4.56 4.89 3.26
C ILE A 64 3.36 4.93 2.31
N GLY A 65 2.15 4.95 2.86
CA GLY A 65 0.95 5.36 2.14
C GLY A 65 0.74 6.87 2.30
N PRO A 66 0.59 7.66 1.22
CA PRO A 66 0.34 9.10 1.32
C PRO A 66 -0.92 9.45 2.10
N VAL A 67 -1.89 8.55 2.07
CA VAL A 67 -3.22 8.69 2.70
C VAL A 67 -3.63 7.36 3.33
N TRP A 68 -4.60 7.43 4.25
CA TRP A 68 -5.52 6.34 4.55
C TRP A 68 -6.87 6.63 3.86
N SER A 69 -7.99 6.03 4.29
CA SER A 69 -9.33 6.30 3.72
C SER A 69 -9.90 7.67 4.16
N ARG A 70 -9.06 8.68 4.10
CA ARG A 70 -9.36 10.09 4.37
C ARG A 70 -8.26 10.97 3.75
N PRO A 71 -8.55 12.27 3.49
CA PRO A 71 -7.55 13.18 2.95
C PRO A 71 -6.43 13.47 3.96
N THR A 72 -5.24 13.74 3.43
CA THR A 72 -4.10 14.35 4.12
C THR A 72 -3.71 15.63 3.39
N ILE A 73 -2.66 16.31 3.85
CA ILE A 73 -2.09 17.45 3.10
C ILE A 73 -1.45 17.02 1.76
N PHE A 74 -1.27 15.73 1.52
CA PHE A 74 -0.60 15.18 0.34
C PHE A 74 -1.55 14.70 -0.76
N GLY A 75 -2.80 14.35 -0.41
CA GLY A 75 -3.78 13.85 -1.37
C GLY A 75 -5.06 13.35 -0.72
N GLU A 76 -5.89 12.69 -1.52
CA GLU A 76 -7.20 12.20 -1.11
C GLU A 76 -7.24 10.67 -1.04
N GLY A 77 -7.66 10.15 0.12
CA GLY A 77 -7.98 8.74 0.29
C GLY A 77 -9.43 8.43 -0.04
N VAL A 78 -9.67 7.24 -0.61
CA VAL A 78 -11.03 6.77 -0.91
C VAL A 78 -11.79 6.39 0.36
N PRO A 79 -13.05 6.81 0.51
CA PRO A 79 -13.90 6.34 1.61
C PRO A 79 -14.24 4.85 1.43
N PHE A 80 -14.73 4.20 2.47
CA PHE A 80 -15.31 2.85 2.37
C PHE A 80 -16.73 2.96 1.80
N SER A 81 -16.84 3.00 0.47
CA SER A 81 -18.09 3.22 -0.25
C SER A 81 -18.36 2.09 -1.24
N PHE A 82 -19.62 1.62 -1.23
CA PHE A 82 -20.11 0.56 -2.11
C PHE A 82 -21.60 0.80 -2.48
N PRO A 83 -22.04 0.62 -3.74
CA PRO A 83 -21.19 0.54 -4.92
C PRO A 83 -20.54 1.90 -5.22
N SER A 84 -19.27 1.89 -5.59
CA SER A 84 -18.50 3.11 -5.87
C SER A 84 -17.24 2.77 -6.66
N THR A 85 -16.54 3.81 -7.10
CA THR A 85 -15.28 3.73 -7.83
C THR A 85 -14.19 4.50 -7.09
N PRO A 86 -12.89 4.22 -7.31
CA PRO A 86 -11.81 5.05 -6.81
C PRO A 86 -11.68 6.41 -7.50
N ASP A 87 -12.39 6.64 -8.62
CA ASP A 87 -12.40 7.91 -9.37
C ASP A 87 -13.25 8.97 -8.63
N ILE A 88 -12.71 9.52 -7.56
CA ILE A 88 -13.34 10.54 -6.71
C ILE A 88 -12.30 11.58 -6.29
N GLY A 89 -12.73 12.84 -6.21
CA GLY A 89 -11.89 13.93 -5.74
C GLY A 89 -10.73 14.31 -6.67
N SER A 90 -9.82 15.12 -6.16
CA SER A 90 -8.62 15.58 -6.87
C SER A 90 -7.44 14.62 -6.70
N GLY A 91 -6.40 14.79 -7.50
CA GLY A 91 -5.14 14.05 -7.36
C GLY A 91 -4.30 14.49 -6.16
N LEU A 92 -3.01 14.22 -6.24
CA LEU A 92 -2.04 14.67 -5.24
C LEU A 92 -1.98 16.20 -5.22
N THR A 93 -1.75 16.75 -4.03
CA THR A 93 -1.37 18.15 -3.89
C THR A 93 0.08 18.38 -4.38
N GLU A 94 0.51 19.64 -4.48
CA GLU A 94 1.93 19.93 -4.74
C GLU A 94 2.85 19.33 -3.68
N LEU A 95 2.42 19.31 -2.41
CA LEU A 95 3.13 18.62 -1.34
C LEU A 95 3.15 17.10 -1.54
N GLY A 96 2.07 16.52 -2.06
CA GLY A 96 2.02 15.11 -2.41
C GLY A 96 3.01 14.74 -3.50
N ILE A 97 3.13 15.57 -4.54
CA ILE A 97 4.14 15.39 -5.59
C ILE A 97 5.57 15.52 -5.02
N ALA A 98 5.79 16.47 -4.11
CA ALA A 98 7.07 16.62 -3.42
C ALA A 98 7.39 15.38 -2.54
N LEU A 99 6.39 14.86 -1.82
CA LEU A 99 6.52 13.63 -1.04
C LEU A 99 6.93 12.44 -1.92
N VAL A 100 6.27 12.24 -3.07
CA VAL A 100 6.60 11.16 -4.02
C VAL A 100 8.06 11.24 -4.46
N LYS A 101 8.51 12.42 -4.89
CA LYS A 101 9.90 12.63 -5.34
C LYS A 101 10.88 12.36 -4.21
N ARG A 102 10.61 12.83 -2.99
CA ARG A 102 11.49 12.62 -1.85
C ARG A 102 11.53 11.16 -1.42
N CYS A 103 10.40 10.44 -1.47
CA CYS A 103 10.36 9.00 -1.23
C CYS A 103 11.26 8.23 -2.22
N ASN A 104 11.23 8.59 -3.51
CA ASN A 104 12.11 7.98 -4.50
C ASN A 104 13.60 8.23 -4.20
N GLU A 105 13.98 9.45 -3.83
CA GLU A 105 15.36 9.78 -3.44
C GLU A 105 15.84 8.99 -2.21
N LEU A 106 14.94 8.75 -1.26
CA LEU A 106 15.21 8.01 -0.02
C LEU A 106 15.03 6.49 -0.16
N ASN A 107 14.62 5.99 -1.33
CA ASN A 107 14.25 4.59 -1.54
C ASN A 107 13.16 4.12 -0.56
N ILE A 108 12.15 4.96 -0.34
CA ILE A 108 10.95 4.62 0.41
C ILE A 108 9.87 4.19 -0.58
N MET A 109 9.35 2.98 -0.44
CA MET A 109 8.24 2.46 -1.25
C MET A 109 6.96 3.25 -0.97
N ILE A 110 6.25 3.65 -2.03
CA ILE A 110 4.97 4.33 -1.93
C ILE A 110 3.87 3.27 -2.07
N ASP A 111 3.02 3.16 -1.05
CA ASP A 111 1.85 2.29 -1.08
C ASP A 111 0.64 3.06 -1.63
N LEU A 112 0.10 2.57 -2.73
CA LEU A 112 -1.05 3.13 -3.45
C LEU A 112 -2.39 2.70 -2.86
N SER A 113 -2.38 1.77 -1.90
CA SER A 113 -3.60 1.36 -1.19
C SER A 113 -4.24 2.58 -0.54
N HIS A 114 -5.56 2.67 -0.57
CA HIS A 114 -6.36 3.80 -0.12
C HIS A 114 -6.34 5.07 -0.99
N LEU A 115 -5.37 5.24 -1.89
CA LEU A 115 -5.28 6.42 -2.74
C LEU A 115 -6.41 6.42 -3.78
N ASN A 116 -6.99 7.59 -4.05
CA ASN A 116 -7.98 7.75 -5.12
C ASN A 116 -7.35 7.59 -6.52
N GLU A 117 -8.17 7.40 -7.55
CA GLU A 117 -7.67 7.11 -8.90
C GLU A 117 -6.82 8.27 -9.46
N ALA A 118 -7.23 9.53 -9.25
CA ALA A 118 -6.47 10.69 -9.70
C ALA A 118 -5.07 10.73 -9.03
N GLY A 119 -4.99 10.51 -7.71
CA GLY A 119 -3.74 10.42 -6.98
C GLY A 119 -2.85 9.24 -7.42
N PHE A 120 -3.46 8.09 -7.72
CA PHE A 120 -2.75 6.94 -8.30
C PHE A 120 -2.01 7.35 -9.59
N TRP A 121 -2.71 8.02 -10.51
CA TRP A 121 -2.11 8.46 -11.78
C TRP A 121 -1.05 9.55 -11.59
N ASP A 122 -1.18 10.38 -10.55
CA ASP A 122 -0.13 11.34 -10.20
C ASP A 122 1.12 10.62 -9.68
N VAL A 123 0.99 9.60 -8.81
CA VAL A 123 2.14 8.78 -8.41
C VAL A 123 2.76 8.10 -9.62
N ALA A 124 1.95 7.47 -10.48
CA ALA A 124 2.45 6.80 -11.69
C ALA A 124 3.24 7.74 -12.61
N ARG A 125 2.87 9.02 -12.64
CA ARG A 125 3.52 10.06 -13.47
C ARG A 125 4.81 10.60 -12.86
N HIS A 126 4.88 10.68 -11.54
CA HIS A 126 5.97 11.35 -10.82
C HIS A 126 6.95 10.42 -10.12
N SER A 127 6.58 9.14 -9.94
CA SER A 127 7.48 8.13 -9.39
C SER A 127 8.38 7.52 -10.49
N ASN A 128 9.59 7.16 -10.10
CA ASN A 128 10.52 6.38 -10.93
C ASN A 128 10.71 4.95 -10.39
N ALA A 129 9.91 4.55 -9.41
CA ALA A 129 9.90 3.23 -8.80
C ALA A 129 8.66 2.43 -9.22
N PRO A 130 8.68 1.10 -9.13
CA PRO A 130 7.51 0.26 -9.36
C PRO A 130 6.29 0.71 -8.54
N LEU A 131 5.09 0.59 -9.12
CA LEU A 131 3.83 0.92 -8.47
C LEU A 131 3.40 -0.24 -7.57
N VAL A 132 3.13 0.02 -6.30
CA VAL A 132 2.76 -1.02 -5.34
C VAL A 132 1.48 -0.66 -4.62
N ALA A 133 0.54 -1.59 -4.57
CA ALA A 133 -0.63 -1.52 -3.70
C ALA A 133 -0.58 -2.71 -2.74
N THR A 134 -0.18 -2.48 -1.49
CA THR A 134 0.12 -3.56 -0.54
C THR A 134 -1.12 -4.38 -0.16
N HIS A 135 -2.33 -3.80 -0.25
CA HIS A 135 -3.59 -4.44 0.14
C HIS A 135 -4.79 -3.87 -0.62
N SER A 136 -5.04 -4.39 -1.83
CA SER A 136 -6.15 -3.98 -2.69
C SER A 136 -6.65 -5.17 -3.52
N ASN A 137 -7.93 -5.09 -3.96
CA ASN A 137 -8.57 -6.16 -4.73
C ASN A 137 -9.01 -5.64 -6.11
N ALA A 138 -9.66 -6.49 -6.91
CA ALA A 138 -10.14 -6.16 -8.24
C ALA A 138 -11.51 -5.47 -8.19
N HIS A 139 -11.61 -4.24 -8.71
CA HIS A 139 -12.85 -3.48 -8.80
C HIS A 139 -13.88 -4.15 -9.73
N SER A 140 -13.42 -4.79 -10.81
CA SER A 140 -14.29 -5.51 -11.75
C SER A 140 -15.06 -6.68 -11.12
N ILE A 141 -14.62 -7.20 -9.97
CA ILE A 141 -15.31 -8.25 -9.21
C ILE A 141 -16.20 -7.63 -8.12
N THR A 142 -15.68 -6.65 -7.39
CA THR A 142 -16.42 -5.98 -6.31
C THR A 142 -16.29 -4.48 -6.48
N LEU A 143 -17.41 -3.83 -6.81
CA LEU A 143 -17.49 -2.39 -7.12
C LEU A 143 -17.30 -1.52 -5.86
N HIS A 144 -16.19 -1.71 -5.18
CA HIS A 144 -15.85 -0.97 -3.96
C HIS A 144 -14.75 0.06 -4.25
N SER A 145 -14.89 1.27 -3.71
CA SER A 145 -13.91 2.36 -3.93
C SER A 145 -12.47 2.00 -3.53
N ARG A 146 -12.28 1.03 -2.62
CA ARG A 146 -10.98 0.53 -2.20
C ARG A 146 -10.29 -0.43 -3.17
N ASN A 147 -11.02 -0.90 -4.19
CA ASN A 147 -10.50 -1.85 -5.17
C ASN A 147 -9.94 -1.14 -6.40
N LEU A 148 -8.91 -1.73 -7.00
CA LEU A 148 -8.22 -1.20 -8.17
C LEU A 148 -8.98 -1.51 -9.46
N THR A 149 -9.08 -0.52 -10.32
CA THR A 149 -9.62 -0.71 -11.68
C THR A 149 -8.62 -1.48 -12.56
N ASP A 150 -9.11 -2.10 -13.64
CA ASP A 150 -8.26 -2.85 -14.57
C ASP A 150 -7.14 -1.99 -15.17
N LYS A 151 -7.40 -0.69 -15.36
CA LYS A 151 -6.39 0.25 -15.85
C LYS A 151 -5.26 0.42 -14.84
N GLN A 152 -5.60 0.55 -13.55
CA GLN A 152 -4.62 0.65 -12.48
C GLN A 152 -3.82 -0.65 -12.33
N LEU A 153 -4.49 -1.81 -12.40
CA LEU A 153 -3.82 -3.12 -12.35
C LEU A 153 -2.80 -3.28 -13.48
N ARG A 154 -3.17 -2.91 -14.72
CA ARG A 154 -2.25 -2.96 -15.86
C ARG A 154 -1.08 -1.99 -15.70
N ALA A 155 -1.30 -0.79 -15.20
CA ALA A 155 -0.22 0.16 -14.93
C ALA A 155 0.76 -0.36 -13.85
N ILE A 156 0.25 -1.08 -12.84
CA ILE A 156 1.09 -1.76 -11.85
C ILE A 156 1.92 -2.85 -12.53
N ALA A 157 1.31 -3.69 -13.37
CA ALA A 157 2.01 -4.72 -14.13
C ALA A 157 3.09 -4.14 -15.06
N ASP A 158 2.76 -3.08 -15.80
CA ASP A 158 3.68 -2.40 -16.74
C ASP A 158 4.89 -1.77 -16.02
N SER A 159 4.79 -1.53 -14.72
CA SER A 159 5.85 -0.96 -13.89
C SER A 159 6.68 -2.00 -13.13
N ASP A 160 6.49 -3.30 -13.37
CA ASP A 160 7.03 -4.38 -12.53
C ASP A 160 6.65 -4.21 -11.05
N GLY A 161 5.43 -3.71 -10.80
CA GLY A 161 4.92 -3.43 -9.48
C GLY A 161 4.29 -4.63 -8.80
N MET A 162 3.51 -4.40 -7.73
CA MET A 162 2.93 -5.49 -6.96
C MET A 162 1.57 -5.13 -6.37
N VAL A 163 0.67 -6.11 -6.28
CA VAL A 163 -0.61 -5.99 -5.59
C VAL A 163 -0.73 -7.06 -4.52
N GLY A 164 -0.98 -6.65 -3.28
CA GLY A 164 -1.35 -7.53 -2.18
C GLY A 164 -2.86 -7.70 -2.10
N LEU A 165 -3.34 -8.94 -2.10
CA LEU A 165 -4.77 -9.26 -1.92
C LEU A 165 -5.23 -8.89 -0.51
N ASN A 166 -6.30 -8.09 -0.39
CA ASN A 166 -6.87 -7.66 0.89
C ASN A 166 -7.99 -8.61 1.35
N PHE A 167 -7.98 -9.02 2.61
CA PHE A 167 -8.94 -9.97 3.18
C PHE A 167 -10.18 -9.31 3.80
N ALA A 168 -10.30 -7.99 3.77
CA ALA A 168 -11.49 -7.33 4.31
C ALA A 168 -12.75 -7.73 3.53
N ALA A 169 -13.74 -8.25 4.25
CA ALA A 169 -14.97 -8.83 3.70
C ALA A 169 -15.66 -7.90 2.69
N ALA A 170 -15.81 -6.61 3.01
CA ALA A 170 -16.47 -5.64 2.14
C ALA A 170 -15.78 -5.44 0.78
N PHE A 171 -14.48 -5.71 0.67
CA PHE A 171 -13.71 -5.53 -0.55
C PHE A 171 -13.67 -6.81 -1.40
N LEU A 172 -14.03 -7.94 -0.80
CA LEU A 172 -14.11 -9.25 -1.45
C LEU A 172 -15.55 -9.57 -1.92
N ARG A 173 -16.55 -9.26 -1.08
CA ARG A 173 -17.96 -9.65 -1.33
C ARG A 173 -18.56 -8.83 -2.46
N GLU A 174 -19.29 -9.50 -3.34
CA GLU A 174 -20.01 -8.85 -4.46
C GLU A 174 -21.11 -7.86 -3.97
N ASP A 175 -21.59 -8.00 -2.73
CA ASP A 175 -22.57 -7.10 -2.12
C ASP A 175 -21.93 -5.97 -1.28
N GLY A 176 -20.60 -5.92 -1.19
CA GLY A 176 -19.85 -4.90 -0.47
C GLY A 176 -20.04 -4.85 1.04
N LYS A 177 -20.65 -5.88 1.65
CA LYS A 177 -20.95 -5.88 3.08
C LYS A 177 -19.78 -6.39 3.92
N MET A 178 -19.60 -5.80 5.10
CA MET A 178 -18.63 -6.23 6.10
C MET A 178 -19.20 -7.39 6.95
N LEU A 179 -19.40 -8.53 6.32
CA LEU A 179 -19.90 -9.76 6.96
C LEU A 179 -18.80 -10.83 6.90
N ALA A 180 -18.60 -11.51 8.04
CA ALA A 180 -17.50 -12.48 8.18
C ALA A 180 -17.68 -13.77 7.36
N ASP A 181 -18.87 -14.04 6.82
CA ASP A 181 -19.19 -15.22 6.02
C ASP A 181 -18.74 -15.08 4.56
N VAL A 182 -17.45 -14.82 4.36
CA VAL A 182 -16.84 -14.77 3.02
C VAL A 182 -16.35 -16.18 2.67
N PRO A 183 -16.93 -16.84 1.64
CA PRO A 183 -16.41 -18.13 1.20
C PRO A 183 -15.02 -17.96 0.57
N LEU A 184 -14.14 -18.93 0.78
CA LEU A 184 -12.79 -18.94 0.21
C LEU A 184 -12.83 -18.78 -1.32
N SER A 185 -13.84 -19.32 -1.99
CA SER A 185 -14.03 -19.18 -3.44
C SER A 185 -14.16 -17.71 -3.88
N GLN A 186 -14.72 -16.82 -3.05
CA GLN A 186 -14.80 -15.40 -3.39
C GLN A 186 -13.42 -14.73 -3.34
N MET A 187 -12.60 -15.09 -2.37
CA MET A 187 -11.22 -14.63 -2.29
C MET A 187 -10.39 -15.15 -3.48
N LEU A 188 -10.57 -16.43 -3.84
CA LEU A 188 -9.89 -17.03 -4.99
C LEU A 188 -10.28 -16.35 -6.31
N LYS A 189 -11.53 -15.92 -6.49
CA LYS A 189 -11.91 -15.14 -7.69
C LYS A 189 -11.05 -13.86 -7.83
N HIS A 190 -10.84 -13.12 -6.75
CA HIS A 190 -9.98 -11.94 -6.79
C HIS A 190 -8.53 -12.31 -7.06
N LEU A 191 -8.01 -13.35 -6.42
CA LEU A 191 -6.65 -13.82 -6.63
C LEU A 191 -6.43 -14.24 -8.08
N ASP A 192 -7.30 -15.09 -8.64
CA ASP A 192 -7.21 -15.56 -10.03
C ASP A 192 -7.24 -14.38 -11.00
N TYR A 193 -8.11 -13.39 -10.76
CA TYR A 193 -8.21 -12.19 -11.58
C TYR A 193 -6.94 -11.32 -11.50
N LEU A 194 -6.37 -11.15 -10.31
CA LEU A 194 -5.11 -10.44 -10.15
C LEU A 194 -3.97 -11.18 -10.86
N LEU A 195 -3.89 -12.51 -10.72
CA LEU A 195 -2.89 -13.33 -11.40
C LEU A 195 -3.02 -13.26 -12.94
N GLU A 196 -4.25 -13.22 -13.47
CA GLU A 196 -4.51 -13.08 -14.92
C GLU A 196 -3.95 -11.76 -15.47
N ILE A 197 -4.10 -10.64 -14.73
CA ILE A 197 -3.67 -9.32 -15.21
C ILE A 197 -2.20 -9.02 -14.88
N LEU A 198 -1.75 -9.41 -13.70
CA LEU A 198 -0.42 -9.06 -13.17
C LEU A 198 0.65 -10.11 -13.48
N GLY A 199 0.25 -11.39 -13.57
CA GLY A 199 1.16 -12.52 -13.56
C GLY A 199 1.49 -13.01 -12.14
N GLU A 200 2.09 -14.18 -12.03
CA GLU A 200 2.35 -14.86 -10.75
C GLU A 200 3.38 -14.11 -9.89
N ASP A 201 4.36 -13.46 -10.51
CA ASP A 201 5.45 -12.78 -9.80
C ASP A 201 5.04 -11.43 -9.17
N LEU A 202 3.91 -10.85 -9.60
CA LEU A 202 3.47 -9.50 -9.21
C LEU A 202 2.21 -9.48 -8.31
N SER A 203 1.77 -10.66 -7.83
CA SER A 203 0.63 -10.75 -6.90
C SER A 203 1.03 -11.45 -5.62
N LEU A 204 0.66 -10.86 -4.48
CA LEU A 204 0.90 -11.36 -3.13
C LEU A 204 -0.40 -11.57 -2.37
N ILE A 205 -0.37 -12.46 -1.39
CA ILE A 205 -1.44 -12.58 -0.40
C ILE A 205 -1.07 -11.73 0.81
N HIS A 206 -1.91 -10.77 1.13
CA HIS A 206 -1.78 -9.94 2.33
C HIS A 206 -2.65 -10.52 3.45
N ILE A 207 -2.04 -10.87 4.56
CA ILE A 207 -2.70 -11.40 5.77
C ILE A 207 -2.92 -10.28 6.78
#